data_f9549e2a0fec7419fb570439964d75e7
#
_entry.id   f9549e2a0fec7419fb570439964d75e7
#
_cell.length_a   1.000
_cell.length_b   1.000
_cell.length_c   1.000
_cell.angle_alpha   90.00
_cell.angle_beta   90.00
_cell.angle_gamma   90.00
#
_symmetry.space_group_name_H-M   'P 1'
#
loop_
_entity.id
_entity.type
_entity.pdbx_description
1 polymer ?
#
loop_
_entity_poly.entity_id
_entity_poly.type
_entity_poly.pdbx_seq_one_letter_code
_entity_poly.pdbx_strand_id
1 'polypeptide(L)' 'MIYLVEDDENIRELVVYTLTSTGLDAVGFDHPAKFW' A
#
# COMPACT_ATOMS: atom_id res chain seq x y z
N MET A 1 -4.73 8.76 -5.76
CA MET A 1 -4.40 8.00 -4.52
C MET A 1 -4.82 6.55 -4.66
N ILE A 2 -3.91 5.64 -4.41
CA ILE A 2 -4.16 4.21 -4.48
C ILE A 2 -4.12 3.65 -3.05
N TYR A 3 -5.14 2.91 -2.65
CA TYR A 3 -5.18 2.26 -1.36
C TYR A 3 -4.91 0.77 -1.55
N LEU A 4 -3.95 0.26 -0.80
CA LEU A 4 -3.57 -1.14 -0.85
C LEU A 4 -3.82 -1.79 0.50
N VAL A 5 -4.43 -2.95 0.52
CA VAL A 5 -4.61 -3.73 1.73
C VAL A 5 -3.82 -5.01 1.59
N GLU A 6 -2.82 -5.20 2.43
CA GLU A 6 -1.96 -6.38 2.43
C GLU A 6 -1.41 -6.59 3.84
N ASP A 7 -1.65 -7.74 4.42
CA ASP A 7 -1.22 -8.04 5.77
C ASP A 7 0.27 -8.45 5.86
N ASP A 8 0.89 -8.79 4.74
CA ASP A 8 2.33 -9.03 4.71
C ASP A 8 3.06 -7.70 4.57
N GLU A 9 3.81 -7.32 5.58
CA GLU A 9 4.50 -6.04 5.62
C GLU A 9 5.51 -5.88 4.48
N ASN A 10 6.24 -6.93 4.16
CA ASN A 10 7.25 -6.87 3.11
C ASN A 10 6.63 -6.68 1.73
N ILE A 11 5.55 -7.40 1.47
CA ILE A 11 4.83 -7.27 0.20
C ILE A 11 4.18 -5.89 0.12
N ARG A 12 3.57 -5.43 1.20
CA ARG A 12 2.92 -4.13 1.26
C ARG A 12 3.92 -3.01 0.95
N GLU A 13 5.08 -3.03 1.59
CA GLU A 13 6.11 -2.02 1.38
C GLU A 13 6.64 -2.06 -0.04
N LEU A 14 6.84 -3.23 -0.61
CA LEU A 14 7.33 -3.37 -1.97
C LEU A 14 6.35 -2.77 -2.97
N VAL A 15 5.07 -3.05 -2.81
CA VAL A 15 4.06 -2.54 -3.74
C VAL A 15 3.91 -1.03 -3.61
N VAL A 16 3.86 -0.51 -2.40
CA VAL A 16 3.77 0.94 -2.18
C VAL A 16 4.98 1.65 -2.77
N TYR A 17 6.17 1.10 -2.55
CA TYR A 17 7.40 1.66 -3.10
C TYR A 17 7.36 1.67 -4.63
N THR A 18 6.95 0.57 -5.24
CA THR A 18 6.88 0.45 -6.70
C THR A 18 5.88 1.46 -7.28
N LEU A 19 4.72 1.58 -6.68
CA LEU A 19 3.70 2.51 -7.15
C LEU A 19 4.14 3.97 -7.01
N THR A 20 4.72 4.32 -5.88
CA THR A 20 5.19 5.69 -5.67
C THR A 20 6.37 6.03 -6.58
N SER A 21 7.24 5.08 -6.89
CA SER A 21 8.37 5.32 -7.79
C SER A 21 7.93 5.58 -9.22
N THR A 22 6.74 5.15 -9.60
CA THR A 22 6.20 5.44 -10.93
C THR A 22 5.44 6.76 -11.00
N GLY A 23 5.43 7.52 -9.91
CA GLY A 23 4.76 8.81 -9.87
C GLY A 23 3.32 8.76 -9.38
N LEU A 24 2.87 7.61 -8.88
CA LEU A 24 1.52 7.46 -8.33
C LEU A 24 1.55 7.64 -6.82
N ASP A 25 0.48 8.20 -6.26
CA ASP A 25 0.30 8.26 -4.82
C ASP A 25 -0.28 6.94 -4.34
N ALA A 26 0.38 6.29 -3.41
CA ALA A 26 -0.09 5.03 -2.86
C ALA A 26 0.10 4.97 -1.36
N VAL A 27 -0.85 4.37 -0.66
CA VAL A 27 -0.75 4.14 0.78
C VAL A 27 -1.17 2.71 1.07
N GLY A 28 -0.48 2.05 1.98
CA GLY A 28 -0.73 0.67 2.34
C GLY A 28 -1.28 0.53 3.74
N PHE A 29 -2.18 -0.43 3.93
CA PHE A 29 -2.78 -0.76 5.22
C PHE A 29 -2.63 -2.25 5.46
N ASP A 30 -2.47 -2.67 6.70
CA ASP A 30 -2.29 -4.08 7.02
C ASP A 30 -3.62 -4.83 7.08
N HIS A 31 -4.74 -4.16 7.23
CA HIS A 31 -6.04 -4.76 7.07
C HIS A 31 -7.16 -3.76 6.84
N PRO A 32 -8.29 -4.20 6.27
CA PRO A 32 -9.37 -3.29 5.85
C PRO A 32 -9.95 -2.43 6.97
N ALA A 33 -9.93 -2.93 8.20
CA ALA A 33 -10.52 -2.20 9.33
C ALA A 33 -9.84 -0.87 9.60
N LYS A 34 -8.58 -0.72 9.19
CA LYS A 34 -7.86 0.53 9.39
C LYS A 34 -8.16 1.57 8.32
N PHE A 35 -8.82 1.14 7.28
CA PHE A 35 -9.11 1.93 6.11
C PHE A 35 -10.52 2.54 6.18
N TRP A 36 -11.43 1.85 6.84
CA TRP A 36 -12.79 2.35 7.01
C TRP A 36 -12.89 3.25 8.25
#